data_5832080849e04a9a1083004e0b6ac748
#
_entry.id   5832080849e04a9a1083004e0b6ac748
#
_cell.length_a   1.000
_cell.length_b   1.000
_cell.length_c   1.000
_cell.angle_alpha   90.00
_cell.angle_beta   90.00
_cell.angle_gamma   90.00
#
_symmetry.space_group_name_H-M   'P 1'
#
loop_
_entity.id
_entity.type
_entity.pdbx_description
1 polymer ?
#
loop_
_entity_poly.entity_id
_entity_poly.type
_entity_poly.pdbx_seq_one_letter_code
_entity_poly.pdbx_strand_id
1 'polypeptide(L)'
;MIIGDFGLSIDQSRTQMALWAIMAAPLYMSNDLRTISNEARVILQNKMAISISQDVLGVQGRRIVKEKSGIEVFWRPLSKNTSALVFFSRRTDMPFRYKTSLSRLNYESGSYKVIDVFTDKSVMLKDSTDFVVSVNPTGVVMLYLSAPAKLNPRLFYRGGQRQRSGHNENVFFL
;
A
#
# COMPACT_ATOMS: atom_id res chain seq x y z
N MET A 1 14.24 -10.05 7.27
CA MET A 1 14.38 -8.96 6.27
C MET A 1 15.84 -8.69 6.03
N ILE A 2 16.22 -8.44 4.78
CA ILE A 2 17.62 -8.20 4.34
C ILE A 2 17.80 -6.78 3.81
N ILE A 3 16.96 -5.83 4.23
CA ILE A 3 17.05 -4.42 3.85
C ILE A 3 18.38 -3.85 4.34
N GLY A 4 19.15 -3.27 3.42
CA GLY A 4 20.50 -2.77 3.69
C GLY A 4 21.63 -3.71 3.31
N ASP A 5 21.30 -4.97 2.97
CA ASP A 5 22.29 -5.89 2.42
C ASP A 5 22.52 -5.62 0.94
N PHE A 6 23.69 -6.04 0.46
CA PHE A 6 24.05 -5.98 -0.95
C PHE A 6 23.04 -6.77 -1.81
N GLY A 7 22.60 -6.18 -2.90
CA GLY A 7 21.75 -6.82 -3.90
C GLY A 7 20.27 -6.39 -3.89
N LEU A 8 19.80 -5.63 -2.89
CA LEU A 8 18.49 -4.99 -2.94
C LEU A 8 18.60 -3.52 -3.36
N SER A 9 17.85 -3.13 -4.40
CA SER A 9 17.62 -1.72 -4.67
C SER A 9 16.77 -1.07 -3.57
N ILE A 10 16.74 0.26 -3.54
CA ILE A 10 15.88 1.00 -2.60
C ILE A 10 14.40 0.68 -2.81
N ASP A 11 13.96 0.52 -4.07
CA ASP A 11 12.57 0.14 -4.37
C ASP A 11 12.26 -1.29 -3.90
N GLN A 12 13.19 -2.23 -4.07
CA GLN A 12 13.05 -3.59 -3.55
C GLN A 12 13.07 -3.63 -2.01
N SER A 13 13.87 -2.78 -1.38
CA SER A 13 13.88 -2.62 0.08
C SER A 13 12.55 -2.11 0.61
N ARG A 14 11.95 -1.08 -0.02
CA ARG A 14 10.60 -0.62 0.29
C ARG A 14 9.56 -1.71 0.04
N THR A 15 9.72 -2.48 -1.03
CA THR A 15 8.83 -3.61 -1.35
C THR A 15 8.87 -4.67 -0.26
N GLN A 16 10.05 -5.06 0.21
CA GLN A 16 10.14 -6.01 1.31
C GLN A 16 9.47 -5.49 2.57
N MET A 17 9.73 -4.22 2.97
CA MET A 17 9.10 -3.63 4.15
C MET A 17 7.57 -3.59 4.02
N ALA A 18 7.05 -3.15 2.87
CA ALA A 18 5.61 -3.03 2.62
C ALA A 18 4.92 -4.40 2.61
N LEU A 19 5.52 -5.41 1.96
CA LEU A 19 4.94 -6.75 1.92
C LEU A 19 4.94 -7.42 3.30
N TRP A 20 6.00 -7.27 4.08
CA TRP A 20 6.03 -7.76 5.47
C TRP A 20 4.98 -7.06 6.33
N ALA A 21 4.88 -5.73 6.22
CA ALA A 21 3.90 -4.96 6.96
C ALA A 21 2.45 -5.32 6.59
N ILE A 22 2.14 -5.44 5.28
CA ILE A 22 0.77 -5.74 4.84
C ILE A 22 0.37 -7.18 5.22
N MET A 23 1.31 -8.11 5.24
CA MET A 23 1.08 -9.51 5.61
C MET A 23 1.12 -9.76 7.12
N ALA A 24 1.30 -8.74 7.95
CA ALA A 24 1.49 -8.88 9.40
C ALA A 24 2.65 -9.85 9.75
N ALA A 25 3.65 -9.91 8.89
CA ALA A 25 4.80 -10.79 9.11
C ALA A 25 5.74 -10.20 10.18
N PRO A 26 6.40 -11.04 11.00
CA PRO A 26 7.40 -10.58 11.94
C PRO A 26 8.56 -9.86 11.23
N LEU A 27 8.94 -8.69 11.74
CA LEU A 27 10.01 -7.86 11.17
C LEU A 27 11.39 -8.29 11.66
N TYR A 28 11.72 -9.57 11.54
CA TYR A 28 13.05 -10.07 11.89
C TYR A 28 14.10 -9.60 10.89
N MET A 29 15.14 -8.94 11.38
CA MET A 29 16.25 -8.45 10.57
C MET A 29 17.36 -9.51 10.49
N SER A 30 17.91 -9.71 9.28
CA SER A 30 19.02 -10.63 8.97
C SER A 30 20.08 -9.88 8.18
N ASN A 31 20.44 -8.69 8.63
CA ASN A 31 21.37 -7.77 7.97
C ASN A 31 22.39 -7.23 8.98
N ASP A 32 23.53 -6.74 8.49
CA ASP A 32 24.53 -6.07 9.32
C ASP A 32 24.17 -4.60 9.53
N LEU A 33 23.67 -4.26 10.71
CA LEU A 33 23.23 -2.92 11.06
C LEU A 33 24.39 -1.92 11.24
N ARG A 34 25.66 -2.39 11.30
CA ARG A 34 26.83 -1.52 11.51
C ARG A 34 27.16 -0.69 10.27
N THR A 35 26.84 -1.22 9.09
CA THR A 35 27.25 -0.67 7.78
C THR A 35 26.10 -0.32 6.86
N ILE A 36 24.85 -0.38 7.31
CA ILE A 36 23.69 -0.09 6.45
C ILE A 36 23.67 1.39 6.01
N SER A 37 23.19 1.63 4.79
CA SER A 37 23.00 2.98 4.27
C SER A 37 21.94 3.79 5.04
N ASN A 38 21.98 5.12 4.94
CA ASN A 38 20.96 5.96 5.53
C ASN A 38 19.57 5.69 4.92
N GLU A 39 19.48 5.41 3.63
CA GLU A 39 18.24 5.09 2.94
C GLU A 39 17.62 3.79 3.49
N ALA A 40 18.43 2.75 3.69
CA ALA A 40 17.99 1.51 4.29
C ALA A 40 17.52 1.71 5.74
N ARG A 41 18.25 2.53 6.50
CA ARG A 41 17.88 2.89 7.88
C ARG A 41 16.53 3.60 7.93
N VAL A 42 16.29 4.57 7.06
CA VAL A 42 15.00 5.29 6.97
C VAL A 42 13.84 4.33 6.68
N ILE A 43 14.03 3.33 5.81
CA ILE A 43 13.01 2.32 5.52
C ILE A 43 12.76 1.45 6.76
N LEU A 44 13.80 0.92 7.40
CA LEU A 44 13.69 0.06 8.58
C LEU A 44 13.09 0.77 9.79
N GLN A 45 13.32 2.08 9.92
CA GLN A 45 12.81 2.91 11.02
C GLN A 45 11.50 3.64 10.67
N ASN A 46 10.88 3.33 9.55
CA ASN A 46 9.62 3.97 9.16
C ASN A 46 8.51 3.62 10.15
N LYS A 47 8.15 4.59 10.99
CA LYS A 47 7.19 4.41 12.09
C LYS A 47 5.81 3.99 11.59
N MET A 48 5.38 4.52 10.43
CA MET A 48 4.07 4.18 9.88
C MET A 48 4.05 2.74 9.35
N ALA A 49 5.07 2.31 8.62
CA ALA A 49 5.18 0.93 8.16
C ALA A 49 5.24 -0.06 9.34
N ILE A 50 5.99 0.27 10.39
CA ILE A 50 6.07 -0.52 11.63
C ILE A 50 4.69 -0.57 12.31
N SER A 51 3.99 0.57 12.45
CA SER A 51 2.66 0.60 13.08
C SER A 51 1.63 -0.20 12.30
N ILE A 52 1.71 -0.20 10.96
CA ILE A 52 0.86 -1.05 10.12
C ILE A 52 1.19 -2.52 10.37
N SER A 53 2.47 -2.90 10.42
CA SER A 53 2.89 -4.28 10.68
C SER A 53 2.39 -4.78 12.04
N GLN A 54 2.50 -3.95 13.09
CA GLN A 54 2.22 -4.28 14.48
C GLN A 54 0.82 -3.86 14.95
N ASP A 55 -0.09 -3.60 14.02
CA ASP A 55 -1.46 -3.20 14.37
C ASP A 55 -2.15 -4.25 15.24
N VAL A 56 -2.77 -3.78 16.31
CA VAL A 56 -3.39 -4.63 17.36
C VAL A 56 -4.55 -5.49 16.86
N LEU A 57 -5.13 -5.16 15.71
CA LEU A 57 -6.17 -6.01 15.11
C LEU A 57 -5.62 -7.39 14.70
N GLY A 58 -4.31 -7.50 14.45
CA GLY A 58 -3.62 -8.75 14.14
C GLY A 58 -4.05 -9.44 12.83
N VAL A 59 -4.88 -8.80 12.01
CA VAL A 59 -5.41 -9.39 10.77
C VAL A 59 -4.36 -9.27 9.67
N GLN A 60 -4.11 -10.39 8.99
CA GLN A 60 -3.24 -10.44 7.81
C GLN A 60 -3.91 -9.76 6.61
N GLY A 61 -3.13 -9.06 5.80
CA GLY A 61 -3.56 -8.52 4.53
C GLY A 61 -3.80 -9.59 3.47
N ARG A 62 -4.55 -9.22 2.44
CA ARG A 62 -4.86 -10.09 1.30
C ARG A 62 -4.71 -9.36 -0.02
N ARG A 63 -4.42 -10.10 -1.08
CA ARG A 63 -4.43 -9.55 -2.44
C ARG A 63 -5.88 -9.38 -2.91
N ILE A 64 -6.24 -8.16 -3.30
CA ILE A 64 -7.58 -7.82 -3.80
C ILE A 64 -7.61 -7.60 -5.32
N VAL A 65 -6.45 -7.28 -5.94
CA VAL A 65 -6.31 -7.11 -7.39
C VAL A 65 -5.07 -7.85 -7.87
N LYS A 66 -5.20 -8.50 -9.03
CA LYS A 66 -4.10 -9.05 -9.82
C LYS A 66 -4.34 -8.72 -11.29
N GLU A 67 -3.57 -7.77 -11.81
CA GLU A 67 -3.68 -7.35 -13.21
C GLU A 67 -2.72 -8.13 -14.11
N LYS A 68 -3.13 -8.34 -15.36
CA LYS A 68 -2.26 -8.93 -16.39
C LYS A 68 -1.03 -8.06 -16.69
N SER A 69 -1.12 -6.76 -16.42
CA SER A 69 -0.03 -5.78 -16.52
C SER A 69 1.11 -6.00 -15.54
N GLY A 70 0.95 -6.91 -14.57
CA GLY A 70 1.92 -7.20 -13.52
C GLY A 70 1.72 -6.37 -12.24
N ILE A 71 0.66 -5.55 -12.15
CA ILE A 71 0.31 -4.86 -10.90
C ILE A 71 -0.54 -5.77 -10.02
N GLU A 72 -0.18 -5.82 -8.75
CA GLU A 72 -0.97 -6.48 -7.70
C GLU A 72 -1.30 -5.46 -6.61
N VAL A 73 -2.54 -5.51 -6.11
CA VAL A 73 -2.95 -4.65 -4.99
C VAL A 73 -3.30 -5.53 -3.79
N PHE A 74 -2.67 -5.24 -2.67
CA PHE A 74 -2.95 -5.86 -1.38
C PHE A 74 -3.68 -4.86 -0.48
N TRP A 75 -4.58 -5.36 0.33
CA TRP A 75 -5.35 -4.61 1.31
C TRP A 75 -5.28 -5.28 2.67
N ARG A 76 -5.18 -4.48 3.72
CA ARG A 76 -5.19 -4.91 5.11
C ARG A 76 -6.09 -4.01 5.95
N PRO A 77 -7.05 -4.57 6.72
CA PRO A 77 -7.75 -3.79 7.73
C PRO A 77 -6.82 -3.52 8.91
N LEU A 78 -6.96 -2.36 9.51
CA LEU A 78 -6.24 -1.94 10.70
C LEU A 78 -7.23 -1.48 11.77
N SER A 79 -6.75 -1.33 12.99
CA SER A 79 -7.52 -0.79 14.10
C SER A 79 -8.03 0.63 13.81
N LYS A 80 -8.98 1.12 14.63
CA LYS A 80 -9.51 2.50 14.57
C LYS A 80 -10.10 2.90 13.21
N ASN A 81 -10.77 1.96 12.50
CA ASN A 81 -11.35 2.19 11.17
C ASN A 81 -10.35 2.70 10.13
N THR A 82 -9.13 2.20 10.17
CA THR A 82 -8.09 2.51 9.20
C THR A 82 -7.75 1.28 8.37
N SER A 83 -7.01 1.47 7.30
CA SER A 83 -6.56 0.38 6.44
C SER A 83 -5.25 0.72 5.75
N ALA A 84 -4.59 -0.29 5.20
CA ALA A 84 -3.43 -0.11 4.34
C ALA A 84 -3.69 -0.73 2.96
N LEU A 85 -3.17 -0.08 1.93
CA LEU A 85 -3.08 -0.56 0.55
C LEU A 85 -1.62 -0.66 0.15
N VAL A 86 -1.28 -1.71 -0.56
CA VAL A 86 0.04 -1.88 -1.19
C VAL A 86 -0.16 -2.15 -2.67
N PHE A 87 0.34 -1.25 -3.50
CA PHE A 87 0.42 -1.41 -4.96
C PHE A 87 1.81 -1.92 -5.29
N PHE A 88 1.92 -3.16 -5.71
CA PHE A 88 3.17 -3.84 -6.01
C PHE A 88 3.31 -4.10 -7.50
N SER A 89 4.49 -3.83 -8.07
CA SER A 89 4.81 -4.10 -9.47
C SER A 89 5.72 -5.32 -9.59
N ARG A 90 5.26 -6.33 -10.35
CA ARG A 90 6.11 -7.45 -10.80
C ARG A 90 6.89 -7.14 -12.07
N ARG A 91 6.69 -5.98 -12.64
CA ARG A 91 7.42 -5.54 -13.84
C ARG A 91 8.88 -5.33 -13.51
N THR A 92 9.74 -5.53 -14.50
CA THR A 92 11.19 -5.32 -14.41
C THR A 92 11.70 -4.33 -15.43
N ASP A 93 10.83 -3.83 -16.32
CA ASP A 93 11.15 -3.03 -17.48
C ASP A 93 11.01 -1.51 -17.23
N MET A 94 9.81 -1.05 -16.91
CA MET A 94 9.52 0.38 -16.75
C MET A 94 8.48 0.64 -15.68
N PRO A 95 8.42 1.87 -15.12
CA PRO A 95 7.37 2.27 -14.19
C PRO A 95 5.99 2.11 -14.83
N PHE A 96 5.03 1.68 -14.03
CA PHE A 96 3.65 1.51 -14.45
C PHE A 96 2.73 2.47 -13.73
N ARG A 97 1.89 3.17 -14.48
CA ARG A 97 0.89 4.10 -13.96
C ARG A 97 -0.45 3.39 -13.86
N TYR A 98 -0.83 3.04 -12.65
CA TYR A 98 -2.08 2.35 -12.35
C TYR A 98 -3.16 3.36 -11.96
N LYS A 99 -4.19 3.51 -12.81
CA LYS A 99 -5.35 4.38 -12.57
C LYS A 99 -6.46 3.59 -11.88
N THR A 100 -6.94 4.08 -10.74
CA THR A 100 -8.02 3.46 -9.98
C THR A 100 -8.78 4.51 -9.15
N SER A 101 -9.78 4.06 -8.39
CA SER A 101 -10.46 4.84 -7.35
C SER A 101 -10.69 3.95 -6.13
N LEU A 102 -10.96 4.54 -4.98
CA LEU A 102 -11.22 3.77 -3.75
C LEU A 102 -12.50 2.94 -3.90
N SER A 103 -13.51 3.44 -4.61
CA SER A 103 -14.74 2.67 -4.91
C SER A 103 -14.46 1.41 -5.74
N ARG A 104 -13.52 1.46 -6.70
CA ARG A 104 -13.08 0.26 -7.46
C ARG A 104 -12.31 -0.74 -6.60
N LEU A 105 -11.74 -0.29 -5.49
CA LEU A 105 -11.07 -1.11 -4.49
C LEU A 105 -12.01 -1.53 -3.35
N ASN A 106 -13.34 -1.39 -3.55
CA ASN A 106 -14.41 -1.76 -2.62
C ASN A 106 -14.42 -0.95 -1.30
N TYR A 107 -13.96 0.29 -1.31
CA TYR A 107 -14.17 1.21 -0.20
C TYR A 107 -15.59 1.78 -0.23
N GLU A 108 -16.17 2.00 0.94
CA GLU A 108 -17.49 2.62 1.09
C GLU A 108 -17.46 4.08 0.64
N SER A 109 -18.66 4.63 0.35
CA SER A 109 -18.79 6.02 -0.04
C SER A 109 -18.35 6.94 1.10
N GLY A 110 -17.47 7.89 0.77
CA GLY A 110 -16.92 8.81 1.77
C GLY A 110 -15.64 9.50 1.32
N SER A 111 -15.09 10.30 2.22
CA SER A 111 -13.79 10.96 2.03
C SER A 111 -12.75 10.33 2.94
N TYR A 112 -11.59 10.04 2.39
CA TYR A 112 -10.51 9.35 3.07
C TYR A 112 -9.27 10.23 3.09
N LYS A 113 -8.62 10.33 4.24
CA LYS A 113 -7.25 10.83 4.29
C LYS A 113 -6.33 9.69 3.89
N VAL A 114 -5.59 9.89 2.81
CA VAL A 114 -4.64 8.94 2.25
C VAL A 114 -3.23 9.48 2.47
N ILE A 115 -2.35 8.67 3.02
CA ILE A 115 -0.96 9.02 3.29
C ILE A 115 -0.07 7.99 2.61
N ASP A 116 0.89 8.44 1.80
CA ASP A 116 1.97 7.58 1.30
C ASP A 116 2.96 7.32 2.44
N VAL A 117 3.13 6.04 2.79
CA VAL A 117 3.90 5.59 3.95
C VAL A 117 5.39 5.92 3.83
N PHE A 118 5.95 5.95 2.62
CA PHE A 118 7.38 6.16 2.41
C PHE A 118 7.76 7.60 2.07
N THR A 119 6.79 8.44 1.66
CA THR A 119 7.05 9.84 1.28
C THR A 119 6.38 10.84 2.22
N ASP A 120 5.52 10.38 3.14
CA ASP A 120 4.69 11.19 4.06
C ASP A 120 3.74 12.17 3.36
N LYS A 121 3.61 12.09 2.03
CA LYS A 121 2.64 12.89 1.30
C LYS A 121 1.23 12.47 1.68
N SER A 122 0.34 13.45 1.88
CA SER A 122 -1.05 13.17 2.21
C SER A 122 -2.02 13.95 1.35
N VAL A 123 -3.17 13.34 1.08
CA VAL A 123 -4.26 13.93 0.29
C VAL A 123 -5.60 13.46 0.83
N MET A 124 -6.64 14.30 0.67
CA MET A 124 -8.02 13.88 0.88
C MET A 124 -8.62 13.40 -0.43
N LEU A 125 -9.04 12.15 -0.48
CA LEU A 125 -9.69 11.55 -1.64
C LEU A 125 -11.13 11.17 -1.30
N LYS A 126 -12.06 11.53 -2.19
CA LYS A 126 -13.39 10.89 -2.19
C LYS A 126 -13.26 9.50 -2.82
N ASP A 127 -14.08 8.56 -2.38
CA ASP A 127 -14.11 7.19 -2.89
C ASP A 127 -14.27 7.10 -4.40
N SER A 128 -15.07 7.98 -4.99
CA SER A 128 -15.35 8.06 -6.43
C SER A 128 -14.27 8.76 -7.25
N THR A 129 -13.32 9.45 -6.60
CA THR A 129 -12.27 10.20 -7.30
C THR A 129 -11.23 9.25 -7.88
N ASP A 130 -10.96 9.37 -9.18
CA ASP A 130 -9.87 8.65 -9.83
C ASP A 130 -8.52 9.22 -9.39
N PHE A 131 -7.58 8.34 -9.09
CA PHE A 131 -6.18 8.69 -8.83
C PHE A 131 -5.24 7.75 -9.56
N VAL A 132 -4.01 8.19 -9.75
CA VAL A 132 -2.97 7.41 -10.40
C VAL A 132 -1.85 7.12 -9.42
N VAL A 133 -1.49 5.85 -9.32
CA VAL A 133 -0.32 5.38 -8.58
C VAL A 133 0.77 5.01 -9.57
N SER A 134 1.94 5.66 -9.48
CA SER A 134 3.10 5.31 -10.29
C SER A 134 3.99 4.36 -9.52
N VAL A 135 4.12 3.12 -10.00
CA VAL A 135 4.91 2.09 -9.32
C VAL A 135 6.14 1.73 -10.17
N ASN A 136 7.32 1.87 -9.59
CA ASN A 136 8.58 1.51 -10.23
C ASN A 136 8.69 0.00 -10.48
N PRO A 137 9.55 -0.45 -11.42
CA PRO A 137 9.87 -1.87 -11.60
C PRO A 137 10.31 -2.52 -10.28
N THR A 138 9.72 -3.68 -9.95
CA THR A 138 9.92 -4.41 -8.68
C THR A 138 9.65 -3.59 -7.42
N GLY A 139 9.06 -2.41 -7.59
CA GLY A 139 8.79 -1.43 -6.54
C GLY A 139 7.39 -1.53 -5.97
N VAL A 140 7.12 -0.63 -5.04
CA VAL A 140 5.87 -0.56 -4.29
C VAL A 140 5.47 0.88 -4.01
N VAL A 141 4.16 1.12 -3.93
CA VAL A 141 3.58 2.28 -3.24
C VAL A 141 2.70 1.74 -2.13
N MET A 142 2.92 2.20 -0.91
CA MET A 142 2.17 1.81 0.27
C MET A 142 1.39 3.00 0.81
N LEU A 143 0.08 2.85 0.89
CA LEU A 143 -0.84 3.89 1.35
C LEU A 143 -1.48 3.49 2.67
N TYR A 144 -1.53 4.43 3.61
CA TYR A 144 -2.33 4.34 4.83
C TYR A 144 -3.58 5.19 4.66
N LEU A 145 -4.75 4.61 4.96
CA LEU A 145 -6.05 5.25 4.78
C LEU A 145 -6.77 5.34 6.11
N SER A 146 -7.25 6.54 6.42
CA SER A 146 -8.17 6.76 7.54
C SER A 146 -9.49 7.32 7.02
N ALA A 147 -10.60 6.67 7.40
CA ALA A 147 -11.94 7.12 7.07
C ALA A 147 -12.46 8.08 8.13
N PRO A 148 -13.41 8.96 7.79
CA PRO A 148 -14.27 9.55 8.79
C PRO A 148 -15.10 8.44 9.45
N ALA A 149 -15.16 8.45 10.74
CA ALA A 149 -15.70 7.55 11.78
C ALA A 149 -16.74 6.44 11.50
N LYS A 150 -16.99 5.97 10.27
CA LYS A 150 -17.94 4.87 9.99
C LYS A 150 -17.45 3.98 8.86
N LEU A 151 -16.63 2.99 9.16
CA LEU A 151 -16.36 1.84 8.29
C LEU A 151 -16.87 0.57 8.97
N ASN A 152 -17.71 -0.18 8.28
CA ASN A 152 -18.13 -1.49 8.74
C ASN A 152 -17.20 -2.55 8.15
N PRO A 153 -16.31 -3.20 8.93
CA PRO A 153 -15.34 -4.17 8.42
C PRO A 153 -15.96 -5.40 7.74
N ARG A 154 -17.25 -5.63 7.95
CA ARG A 154 -17.96 -6.84 7.46
C ARG A 154 -18.20 -6.87 5.95
N LEU A 155 -18.12 -5.72 5.24
CA LEU A 155 -18.42 -5.63 3.80
C LEU A 155 -17.28 -6.13 2.89
N PHE A 156 -16.06 -6.21 3.39
CA PHE A 156 -14.90 -6.65 2.60
C PHE A 156 -14.79 -8.17 2.41
N TYR A 157 -15.70 -8.95 2.99
CA TYR A 157 -15.70 -10.42 2.90
C TYR A 157 -16.60 -10.98 1.78
N ARG A 158 -17.31 -10.14 1.00
CA ARG A 158 -18.13 -10.63 -0.13
C ARG A 158 -17.41 -10.46 -1.45
N GLY A 159 -17.37 -11.57 -2.20
CA GLY A 159 -16.68 -11.77 -3.46
C GLY A 159 -17.03 -10.78 -4.57
N GLY A 160 -16.08 -10.58 -5.47
CA GLY A 160 -16.12 -9.61 -6.53
C GLY A 160 -17.25 -9.78 -7.52
N GLN A 161 -17.88 -8.67 -7.88
CA GLN A 161 -18.55 -8.47 -9.15
C GLN A 161 -18.16 -7.10 -9.71
N ARG A 162 -17.81 -7.09 -10.98
CA ARG A 162 -17.43 -5.90 -11.74
C ARG A 162 -18.68 -5.08 -12.11
N GLN A 163 -18.64 -3.78 -11.85
CA GLN A 163 -19.50 -2.82 -12.57
C GLN A 163 -18.63 -1.74 -13.21
N ARG A 164 -18.93 -1.46 -14.48
CA ARG A 164 -18.35 -0.36 -15.26
C ARG A 164 -19.25 0.86 -15.13
N SER A 165 -18.71 2.05 -14.88
CA SER A 165 -19.37 3.32 -15.23
C SER A 165 -18.37 4.49 -15.29
N GLY A 166 -18.52 5.31 -16.30
CA GLY A 166 -18.49 6.75 -16.54
C GLY A 166 -17.32 7.61 -16.03
N HIS A 167 -16.77 8.34 -16.98
CA HIS A 167 -15.70 9.33 -16.83
C HIS A 167 -16.12 10.58 -16.00
N ASN A 168 -15.20 11.03 -15.13
CA ASN A 168 -15.08 12.43 -14.75
C ASN A 168 -13.59 12.76 -14.47
N GLU A 169 -13.11 13.85 -15.10
CA GLU A 169 -11.69 14.17 -15.20
C GLU A 169 -11.22 15.10 -14.08
N ASN A 170 -10.89 14.51 -12.92
CA ASN A 170 -9.93 15.09 -11.99
C ASN A 170 -9.02 13.96 -11.49
N VAL A 171 -7.83 13.87 -12.08
CA VAL A 171 -6.86 12.80 -11.77
C VAL A 171 -5.82 13.36 -10.82
N PHE A 172 -5.76 12.84 -9.61
CA PHE A 172 -4.69 13.13 -8.66
C PHE A 172 -3.52 12.14 -8.83
N PHE A 173 -2.29 12.64 -8.64
CA PHE A 173 -1.07 11.82 -8.65
C PHE A 173 -0.55 11.68 -7.23
N LEU A 174 -0.30 10.42 -6.84
CA LEU A 174 0.34 10.02 -5.60
C LEU A 174 1.72 9.44 -5.87
#